data_6397121b4d1385f7292da58b2a2b6923
#
_entry.id   6397121b4d1385f7292da58b2a2b6923
#
_cell.length_a   1.000
_cell.length_b   1.000
_cell.length_c   1.000
_cell.angle_alpha   90.00
_cell.angle_beta   90.00
_cell.angle_gamma   90.00
#
_symmetry.space_group_name_H-M   'P 1'
#
loop_
_entity.id
_entity.type
_entity.pdbx_description
1 polymer ?
#
loop_
_entity_poly.entity_id
_entity_poly.type
_entity_poly.pdbx_seq_one_letter_code
_entity_poly.pdbx_strand_id
1 'polypeptide(L)'
;MENNVNEVPVRIFDVRGEFNDKLADDFLDWCMSIEEYDLQFRDEDLFPVCININSQGGSCSSLDAMLDGLELLRCKIITRGFGNVMSCALHLFLEGDERVCGSHCRFLWHDISFNMGQSTLTDYNEQLKEMTKMQQKYDDVFIERTDVSKNMLKKYAGKDWVFDREEAIKLGIVNNTSHPSEMLLDFYLMTEEENENE
;
A
#
# COMPACT_ATOMS: atom_id res chain seq x y z
N MET A 1 19.91 -18.96 -14.91
CA MET A 1 18.68 -18.61 -15.65
C MET A 1 18.99 -17.26 -16.28
N GLU A 2 19.08 -17.21 -17.61
CA GLU A 2 19.25 -15.92 -18.31
C GLU A 2 17.91 -15.18 -18.16
N ASN A 3 17.89 -14.15 -17.32
CA ASN A 3 16.76 -13.22 -17.29
C ASN A 3 16.73 -12.50 -18.64
N ASN A 4 15.65 -12.69 -19.38
CA ASN A 4 15.38 -11.94 -20.61
C ASN A 4 15.05 -10.50 -20.18
N VAL A 5 16.05 -9.62 -20.20
CA VAL A 5 15.95 -8.19 -19.82
C VAL A 5 15.02 -7.40 -20.77
N ASN A 6 14.46 -8.04 -21.79
CA ASN A 6 13.63 -7.42 -22.84
C ASN A 6 12.11 -7.64 -22.67
N GLU A 7 11.67 -8.33 -21.63
CA GLU A 7 10.23 -8.52 -21.42
C GLU A 7 9.69 -7.43 -20.50
N VAL A 8 8.72 -6.64 -20.97
CA VAL A 8 8.09 -5.56 -20.20
C VAL A 8 7.38 -6.18 -18.98
N PRO A 9 7.76 -5.82 -17.75
CA PRO A 9 7.13 -6.41 -16.56
C PRO A 9 5.67 -5.96 -16.43
N VAL A 10 4.84 -6.84 -15.88
CA VAL A 10 3.45 -6.50 -15.55
C VAL A 10 3.45 -5.44 -14.45
N ARG A 11 2.94 -4.24 -14.76
CA ARG A 11 2.94 -3.09 -13.83
C ARG A 11 1.73 -3.03 -12.91
N ILE A 12 1.01 -4.12 -12.76
CA ILE A 12 -0.15 -4.24 -11.88
C ILE A 12 0.08 -5.38 -10.89
N PHE A 13 -0.08 -5.11 -9.60
CA PHE A 13 -0.03 -6.12 -8.55
C PHE A 13 -1.36 -6.19 -7.78
N ASP A 14 -1.84 -7.40 -7.53
CA ASP A 14 -3.06 -7.67 -6.77
C ASP A 14 -2.75 -8.09 -5.34
N VAL A 15 -3.05 -7.23 -4.38
CA VAL A 15 -2.98 -7.54 -2.94
C VAL A 15 -4.32 -8.08 -2.48
N ARG A 16 -4.39 -9.40 -2.26
CA ARG A 16 -5.60 -10.11 -1.84
C ARG A 16 -5.34 -11.03 -0.66
N GLY A 17 -6.31 -11.11 0.25
CA GLY A 17 -6.20 -11.97 1.42
C GLY A 17 -5.37 -11.35 2.53
N GLU A 18 -4.69 -12.18 3.32
CA GLU A 18 -3.93 -11.79 4.51
C GLU A 18 -2.50 -11.38 4.15
N PHE A 19 -2.01 -10.33 4.78
CA PHE A 19 -0.59 -9.95 4.74
C PHE A 19 0.23 -11.02 5.45
N ASN A 20 1.06 -11.73 4.71
CA ASN A 20 1.94 -12.80 5.18
C ASN A 20 3.25 -12.78 4.39
N ASP A 21 4.22 -13.60 4.82
CA ASP A 21 5.56 -13.62 4.23
C ASP A 21 5.52 -13.92 2.72
N LYS A 22 4.65 -14.86 2.29
CA LYS A 22 4.55 -15.17 0.87
C LYS A 22 4.08 -13.98 0.03
N LEU A 23 3.06 -13.25 0.49
CA LEU A 23 2.57 -12.06 -0.20
C LEU A 23 3.66 -10.98 -0.25
N ALA A 24 4.41 -10.81 0.85
CA ALA A 24 5.50 -9.86 0.92
C ALA A 24 6.65 -10.22 -0.04
N ASP A 25 7.05 -11.49 -0.09
CA ASP A 25 8.08 -11.99 -1.01
C ASP A 25 7.65 -11.78 -2.47
N ASP A 26 6.43 -12.21 -2.84
CA ASP A 26 5.88 -12.04 -4.20
C ASP A 26 5.83 -10.54 -4.59
N PHE A 27 5.49 -9.66 -3.64
CA PHE A 27 5.44 -8.21 -3.87
C PHE A 27 6.84 -7.61 -4.04
N LEU A 28 7.80 -8.01 -3.21
CA LEU A 28 9.18 -7.54 -3.30
C LEU A 28 9.81 -7.98 -4.62
N ASP A 29 9.63 -9.25 -5.02
CA ASP A 29 10.10 -9.76 -6.31
C ASP A 29 9.51 -8.95 -7.48
N TRP A 30 8.24 -8.60 -7.40
CA TRP A 30 7.58 -7.74 -8.39
C TRP A 30 8.20 -6.33 -8.42
N CYS A 31 8.42 -5.68 -7.27
CA CYS A 31 9.08 -4.37 -7.21
C CYS A 31 10.49 -4.42 -7.81
N MET A 32 11.27 -5.45 -7.48
CA MET A 32 12.60 -5.63 -8.03
C MET A 32 12.59 -5.81 -9.55
N SER A 33 11.62 -6.55 -10.10
CA SER A 33 11.48 -6.72 -11.55
C SER A 33 11.14 -5.42 -12.28
N ILE A 34 10.33 -4.56 -11.66
CA ILE A 34 10.00 -3.22 -12.17
C ILE A 34 11.25 -2.33 -12.17
N GLU A 35 11.96 -2.27 -11.03
CA GLU A 35 13.15 -1.43 -10.90
C GLU A 35 14.26 -1.88 -11.89
N GLU A 36 14.51 -3.18 -12.01
CA GLU A 36 15.50 -3.72 -12.97
C GLU A 36 15.19 -3.29 -14.42
N TYR A 37 13.90 -3.35 -14.80
CA TYR A 37 13.46 -2.89 -16.10
C TYR A 37 13.60 -1.36 -16.25
N ASP A 38 13.20 -0.60 -15.22
CA ASP A 38 13.18 0.86 -15.24
C ASP A 38 14.58 1.50 -15.21
N LEU A 39 15.65 0.74 -14.84
CA LEU A 39 17.05 1.23 -14.85
C LEU A 39 17.50 1.76 -16.22
N GLN A 40 16.90 1.31 -17.29
CA GLN A 40 17.26 1.73 -18.66
C GLN A 40 16.58 3.04 -19.11
N PHE A 41 15.66 3.59 -18.29
CA PHE A 41 14.88 4.78 -18.61
C PHE A 41 15.22 5.94 -17.68
N ARG A 42 14.90 7.17 -18.12
CA ARG A 42 14.93 8.37 -17.26
C ARG A 42 13.65 8.43 -16.42
N ASP A 43 13.70 9.09 -15.27
CA ASP A 43 12.55 9.15 -14.35
C ASP A 43 11.29 9.76 -14.99
N GLU A 44 11.45 10.72 -15.91
CA GLU A 44 10.35 11.34 -16.65
C GLU A 44 9.68 10.43 -17.69
N ASP A 45 10.34 9.34 -18.06
CA ASP A 45 9.84 8.39 -19.07
C ASP A 45 9.25 7.11 -18.41
N LEU A 46 9.21 7.06 -17.07
CA LEU A 46 8.74 5.88 -16.34
C LEU A 46 7.22 5.78 -16.31
N PHE A 47 6.70 4.61 -16.64
CA PHE A 47 5.28 4.30 -16.51
C PHE A 47 4.90 4.06 -15.04
N PRO A 48 3.71 4.48 -14.62
CA PRO A 48 3.24 4.22 -13.26
C PRO A 48 3.04 2.73 -13.01
N VAL A 49 3.07 2.35 -11.72
CA VAL A 49 2.61 1.04 -11.25
C VAL A 49 1.23 1.16 -10.60
N CYS A 50 0.47 0.08 -10.62
CA CYS A 50 -0.86 0.03 -10.02
C CYS A 50 -0.99 -1.13 -9.04
N ILE A 51 -1.42 -0.84 -7.81
CA ILE A 51 -1.63 -1.84 -6.76
C ILE A 51 -3.12 -1.92 -6.45
N ASN A 52 -3.72 -3.06 -6.77
CA ASN A 52 -5.11 -3.35 -6.43
C ASN A 52 -5.19 -3.96 -5.03
N ILE A 53 -5.97 -3.40 -4.14
CA ILE A 53 -6.02 -3.81 -2.75
C ILE A 53 -7.44 -4.24 -2.35
N ASN A 54 -7.58 -5.49 -1.92
CA ASN A 54 -8.75 -6.03 -1.25
C ASN A 54 -8.29 -6.99 -0.14
N SER A 55 -8.03 -6.45 1.04
CA SER A 55 -7.43 -7.20 2.15
C SER A 55 -7.91 -6.69 3.51
N GLN A 56 -7.98 -7.61 4.47
CA GLN A 56 -8.23 -7.32 5.89
C GLN A 56 -6.97 -6.87 6.64
N GLY A 57 -5.80 -6.88 5.97
CA GLY A 57 -4.52 -6.65 6.60
C GLY A 57 -3.85 -7.95 7.05
N GLY A 58 -3.04 -7.91 8.10
CA GLY A 58 -2.29 -9.08 8.61
C GLY A 58 -1.00 -8.69 9.30
N SER A 59 0.12 -9.35 8.95
CA SER A 59 1.43 -9.16 9.56
C SER A 59 2.03 -7.78 9.28
N CYS A 60 2.42 -7.05 10.33
CA CYS A 60 3.14 -5.79 10.20
C CYS A 60 4.54 -5.97 9.60
N SER A 61 5.24 -7.08 9.88
CA SER A 61 6.55 -7.35 9.27
C SER A 61 6.45 -7.59 7.76
N SER A 62 5.36 -8.23 7.31
CA SER A 62 5.09 -8.39 5.88
C SER A 62 4.73 -7.05 5.22
N LEU A 63 3.99 -6.17 5.93
CA LEU A 63 3.78 -4.80 5.46
C LEU A 63 5.10 -4.04 5.34
N ASP A 64 5.95 -4.05 6.36
CA ASP A 64 7.23 -3.33 6.33
C ASP A 64 8.10 -3.79 5.14
N ALA A 65 8.17 -5.10 4.86
CA ALA A 65 8.88 -5.61 3.69
C ALA A 65 8.29 -5.12 2.35
N MET A 66 6.96 -5.02 2.26
CA MET A 66 6.29 -4.46 1.07
C MET A 66 6.56 -2.95 0.93
N LEU A 67 6.60 -2.21 2.04
CA LEU A 67 6.94 -0.77 2.02
C LEU A 67 8.41 -0.56 1.59
N ASP A 68 9.35 -1.37 2.08
CA ASP A 68 10.74 -1.35 1.62
C ASP A 68 10.84 -1.66 0.11
N GLY A 69 9.99 -2.56 -0.40
CA GLY A 69 9.87 -2.84 -1.84
C GLY A 69 9.42 -1.61 -2.64
N LEU A 70 8.45 -0.84 -2.13
CA LEU A 70 7.99 0.39 -2.80
C LEU A 70 9.08 1.47 -2.86
N GLU A 71 9.97 1.53 -1.87
CA GLU A 71 11.09 2.48 -1.87
C GLU A 71 12.10 2.24 -3.00
N LEU A 72 12.10 1.05 -3.64
CA LEU A 72 12.90 0.77 -4.83
C LEU A 72 12.35 1.46 -6.08
N LEU A 73 11.04 1.72 -6.12
CA LEU A 73 10.35 2.22 -7.30
C LEU A 73 10.56 3.74 -7.45
N ARG A 74 11.01 4.16 -8.65
CA ARG A 74 11.17 5.56 -9.02
C ARG A 74 9.95 6.12 -9.75
N CYS A 75 9.06 5.23 -10.20
CA CYS A 75 7.85 5.58 -10.93
C CYS A 75 6.70 5.97 -9.99
N LYS A 76 5.66 6.58 -10.56
CA LYS A 76 4.42 6.93 -9.85
C LYS A 76 3.69 5.67 -9.38
N ILE A 77 3.19 5.69 -8.15
CA ILE A 77 2.43 4.61 -7.54
C ILE A 77 0.94 4.98 -7.51
N ILE A 78 0.10 4.10 -8.06
CA ILE A 78 -1.35 4.22 -8.03
C ILE A 78 -1.90 3.10 -7.17
N THR A 79 -2.67 3.42 -6.13
CA THR A 79 -3.36 2.42 -5.33
C THR A 79 -4.86 2.44 -5.58
N ARG A 80 -5.46 1.26 -5.75
CA ARG A 80 -6.90 1.09 -6.01
C ARG A 80 -7.52 0.19 -4.96
N GLY A 81 -8.41 0.74 -4.13
CA GLY A 81 -9.13 -0.01 -3.09
C GLY A 81 -10.40 -0.66 -3.61
N PHE A 82 -10.59 -1.95 -3.31
CA PHE A 82 -11.78 -2.73 -3.64
C PHE A 82 -12.25 -3.50 -2.40
N GLY A 83 -13.55 -3.50 -2.12
CA GLY A 83 -14.11 -4.24 -0.98
C GLY A 83 -13.51 -3.76 0.35
N ASN A 84 -12.48 -4.42 0.84
CA ASN A 84 -11.85 -4.11 2.14
C ASN A 84 -10.42 -3.61 1.98
N VAL A 85 -10.11 -2.49 2.60
CA VAL A 85 -8.76 -1.91 2.73
C VAL A 85 -8.55 -1.61 4.22
N MET A 86 -8.11 -2.64 4.97
CA MET A 86 -8.15 -2.61 6.43
C MET A 86 -6.77 -2.85 7.05
N SER A 87 -6.50 -2.20 8.21
CA SER A 87 -5.27 -2.43 8.98
C SER A 87 -4.01 -2.23 8.11
N CYS A 88 -3.08 -3.19 8.04
CA CYS A 88 -1.90 -3.13 7.17
C CYS A 88 -2.23 -2.74 5.71
N ALA A 89 -3.36 -3.19 5.18
CA ALA A 89 -3.78 -2.85 3.82
C ALA A 89 -4.10 -1.36 3.64
N LEU A 90 -4.58 -0.68 4.70
CA LEU A 90 -4.79 0.77 4.67
C LEU A 90 -3.44 1.50 4.60
N HIS A 91 -2.43 1.06 5.35
CA HIS A 91 -1.11 1.68 5.30
C HIS A 91 -0.46 1.53 3.92
N LEU A 92 -0.52 0.32 3.33
CA LEU A 92 -0.06 0.13 1.95
C LEU A 92 -0.84 1.00 0.94
N PHE A 93 -2.15 1.16 1.12
CA PHE A 93 -2.98 2.01 0.26
C PHE A 93 -2.55 3.48 0.30
N LEU A 94 -2.11 3.95 1.46
CA LEU A 94 -1.66 5.33 1.65
C LEU A 94 -0.35 5.66 0.92
N GLU A 95 0.43 4.65 0.53
CA GLU A 95 1.68 4.89 -0.22
C GLU A 95 1.44 5.32 -1.67
N GLY A 96 0.22 5.12 -2.20
CA GLY A 96 -0.12 5.63 -3.53
C GLY A 96 -0.01 7.16 -3.62
N ASP A 97 0.64 7.65 -4.68
CA ASP A 97 0.59 9.05 -5.09
C ASP A 97 -0.83 9.43 -5.51
N GLU A 98 -1.47 8.52 -6.25
CA GLU A 98 -2.90 8.57 -6.53
C GLU A 98 -3.61 7.40 -5.87
N ARG A 99 -4.66 7.72 -5.13
CA ARG A 99 -5.44 6.76 -4.34
C ARG A 99 -6.90 6.84 -4.73
N VAL A 100 -7.40 5.79 -5.38
CA VAL A 100 -8.79 5.68 -5.81
C VAL A 100 -9.46 4.46 -5.18
N CYS A 101 -10.78 4.44 -5.08
CA CYS A 101 -11.48 3.26 -4.60
C CYS A 101 -12.85 3.07 -5.23
N GLY A 102 -13.32 1.84 -5.24
CA GLY A 102 -14.68 1.50 -5.65
C GLY A 102 -15.73 2.05 -4.68
N SER A 103 -16.98 2.20 -5.16
CA SER A 103 -18.10 2.77 -4.39
C SER A 103 -18.48 1.97 -3.14
N HIS A 104 -18.13 0.69 -3.09
CA HIS A 104 -18.42 -0.19 -1.95
C HIS A 104 -17.18 -0.48 -1.08
N CYS A 105 -16.09 0.25 -1.32
CA CYS A 105 -14.86 0.09 -0.55
C CYS A 105 -15.07 0.53 0.90
N ARG A 106 -14.50 -0.24 1.82
CA ARG A 106 -14.51 0.04 3.26
C ARG A 106 -13.09 0.04 3.78
N PHE A 107 -12.82 0.96 4.65
CA PHE A 107 -11.51 1.17 5.27
C PHE A 107 -11.62 0.93 6.78
N LEU A 108 -10.53 0.47 7.36
CA LEU A 108 -10.41 0.33 8.82
C LEU A 108 -9.02 0.75 9.27
N TRP A 109 -8.98 1.68 10.22
CA TRP A 109 -7.83 1.97 11.04
C TRP A 109 -8.05 1.46 12.46
N HIS A 110 -7.04 0.87 13.06
CA HIS A 110 -7.00 0.46 14.46
C HIS A 110 -5.55 0.41 14.96
N ASP A 111 -5.37 0.42 16.29
CA ASP A 111 -4.06 0.24 16.90
C ASP A 111 -3.48 -1.15 16.57
N ILE A 112 -2.15 -1.26 16.50
CA ILE A 112 -1.47 -2.54 16.29
C ILE A 112 -1.89 -3.51 17.39
N SER A 113 -2.33 -4.69 17.01
CA SER A 113 -2.60 -5.80 17.92
C SER A 113 -1.48 -6.83 17.87
N PHE A 114 -1.07 -7.34 19.04
CA PHE A 114 -0.04 -8.36 19.13
C PHE A 114 -0.35 -9.35 20.25
N ASN A 115 0.13 -10.58 20.07
CA ASN A 115 -0.02 -11.64 21.06
C ASN A 115 1.36 -12.10 21.50
N MET A 116 1.63 -11.99 22.80
CA MET A 116 2.94 -12.27 23.37
C MET A 116 3.09 -13.70 23.93
N GLY A 117 2.01 -14.45 24.03
CA GLY A 117 2.06 -15.79 24.64
C GLY A 117 2.64 -15.75 26.08
N GLN A 118 3.40 -16.79 26.46
CA GLN A 118 4.17 -16.80 27.69
C GLN A 118 5.48 -16.06 27.51
N SER A 119 5.63 -14.91 28.18
CA SER A 119 6.80 -14.05 28.10
C SER A 119 7.23 -13.60 29.48
N THR A 120 8.50 -13.30 29.66
CA THR A 120 8.99 -12.67 30.89
C THR A 120 8.55 -11.20 30.95
N LEU A 121 8.55 -10.59 32.14
CA LEU A 121 8.26 -9.17 32.28
C LEU A 121 9.23 -8.28 31.47
N THR A 122 10.48 -8.71 31.33
CA THR A 122 11.49 -8.01 30.54
C THR A 122 11.12 -8.06 29.05
N ASP A 123 10.86 -9.25 28.51
CA ASP A 123 10.44 -9.42 27.10
C ASP A 123 9.18 -8.63 26.80
N TYR A 124 8.19 -8.64 27.73
CA TYR A 124 6.95 -7.88 27.60
C TYR A 124 7.24 -6.38 27.44
N ASN A 125 8.09 -5.81 28.32
CA ASN A 125 8.40 -4.39 28.27
C ASN A 125 9.20 -3.99 27.01
N GLU A 126 10.07 -4.87 26.53
CA GLU A 126 10.84 -4.64 25.30
C GLU A 126 9.92 -4.67 24.07
N GLN A 127 9.08 -5.68 23.94
CA GLN A 127 8.12 -5.76 22.84
C GLN A 127 7.12 -4.60 22.84
N LEU A 128 6.62 -4.19 24.02
CA LEU A 128 5.74 -3.04 24.13
C LEU A 128 6.39 -1.76 23.60
N LYS A 129 7.69 -1.55 23.88
CA LYS A 129 8.44 -0.41 23.34
C LYS A 129 8.53 -0.45 21.82
N GLU A 130 8.83 -1.61 21.25
CA GLU A 130 8.94 -1.78 19.79
C GLU A 130 7.57 -1.57 19.10
N MET A 131 6.51 -2.18 19.64
CA MET A 131 5.15 -1.98 19.10
C MET A 131 4.70 -0.52 19.20
N THR A 132 5.08 0.17 20.28
CA THR A 132 4.77 1.60 20.44
C THR A 132 5.47 2.46 19.38
N LYS A 133 6.74 2.16 19.07
CA LYS A 133 7.47 2.86 17.99
C LYS A 133 6.85 2.58 16.62
N MET A 134 6.49 1.32 16.36
CA MET A 134 5.86 0.92 15.12
C MET A 134 4.51 1.61 14.94
N GLN A 135 3.66 1.63 15.98
CA GLN A 135 2.39 2.38 15.97
C GLN A 135 2.64 3.85 15.65
N GLN A 136 3.63 4.47 16.30
CA GLN A 136 3.93 5.88 16.05
C GLN A 136 4.37 6.12 14.59
N LYS A 137 5.20 5.24 14.01
CA LYS A 137 5.60 5.32 12.59
C LYS A 137 4.38 5.29 11.67
N TYR A 138 3.46 4.36 11.88
CA TYR A 138 2.26 4.24 11.06
C TYR A 138 1.28 5.41 11.25
N ASP A 139 1.12 5.88 12.48
CA ASP A 139 0.30 7.07 12.76
C ASP A 139 0.87 8.33 12.11
N ASP A 140 2.19 8.51 12.12
CA ASP A 140 2.86 9.66 11.52
C ASP A 140 2.64 9.65 9.99
N VAL A 141 2.80 8.50 9.31
CA VAL A 141 2.49 8.35 7.88
C VAL A 141 1.00 8.64 7.60
N PHE A 142 0.10 8.12 8.43
CA PHE A 142 -1.34 8.35 8.25
C PHE A 142 -1.69 9.84 8.36
N ILE A 143 -1.09 10.56 9.31
CA ILE A 143 -1.27 12.01 9.48
C ILE A 143 -0.65 12.78 8.31
N GLU A 144 0.54 12.39 7.87
CA GLU A 144 1.27 13.08 6.80
C GLU A 144 0.58 12.94 5.43
N ARG A 145 0.02 11.77 5.16
CA ARG A 145 -0.58 11.43 3.86
C ARG A 145 -2.07 11.79 3.73
N THR A 146 -2.70 12.29 4.81
CA THR A 146 -4.15 12.52 4.87
C THR A 146 -4.49 13.81 5.60
N ASP A 147 -5.78 14.16 5.64
CA ASP A 147 -6.31 15.28 6.46
C ASP A 147 -6.63 14.84 7.91
N VAL A 148 -6.21 13.65 8.32
CA VAL A 148 -6.42 13.11 9.66
C VAL A 148 -5.45 13.74 10.65
N SER A 149 -5.97 14.32 11.71
CA SER A 149 -5.13 14.93 12.77
C SER A 149 -4.78 13.91 13.87
N LYS A 150 -3.67 14.17 14.57
CA LYS A 150 -3.28 13.41 15.76
C LYS A 150 -4.40 13.32 16.83
N ASN A 151 -5.23 14.36 16.96
CA ASN A 151 -6.35 14.35 17.89
C ASN A 151 -7.48 13.44 17.43
N MET A 152 -7.66 13.27 16.13
CA MET A 152 -8.63 12.30 15.59
C MET A 152 -8.16 10.87 15.88
N LEU A 153 -6.90 10.51 15.64
CA LEU A 153 -6.36 9.19 15.98
C LEU A 153 -6.51 8.89 17.47
N LYS A 154 -6.15 9.83 18.34
CA LYS A 154 -6.34 9.67 19.79
C LYS A 154 -7.78 9.38 20.21
N LYS A 155 -8.78 9.92 19.50
CA LYS A 155 -10.19 9.65 19.77
C LYS A 155 -10.56 8.20 19.50
N TYR A 156 -9.89 7.57 18.56
CA TYR A 156 -10.11 6.19 18.13
C TYR A 156 -9.11 5.19 18.72
N ALA A 157 -8.09 5.64 19.45
CA ALA A 157 -7.13 4.76 20.13
C ALA A 157 -7.87 3.70 20.97
N GLY A 158 -7.49 2.42 20.79
CA GLY A 158 -8.12 1.26 21.40
C GLY A 158 -9.50 0.90 20.83
N LYS A 159 -9.88 1.42 19.66
CA LYS A 159 -11.14 1.14 18.97
C LYS A 159 -10.92 0.97 17.48
N ASP A 160 -11.77 0.16 16.85
CA ASP A 160 -11.85 0.09 15.41
C ASP A 160 -12.53 1.34 14.84
N TRP A 161 -11.84 2.02 13.94
CA TRP A 161 -12.41 3.12 13.18
C TRP A 161 -12.65 2.66 11.74
N VAL A 162 -13.91 2.32 11.46
CA VAL A 162 -14.37 1.88 10.15
C VAL A 162 -15.00 3.06 9.42
N PHE A 163 -14.65 3.27 8.18
CA PHE A 163 -15.22 4.35 7.36
C PHE A 163 -15.44 3.88 5.91
N ASP A 164 -16.37 4.53 5.24
CA ASP A 164 -16.72 4.26 3.85
C ASP A 164 -15.95 5.17 2.88
N ARG A 165 -16.26 5.04 1.58
CA ARG A 165 -15.63 5.85 0.53
C ARG A 165 -15.85 7.35 0.73
N GLU A 166 -17.04 7.78 1.13
CA GLU A 166 -17.35 9.22 1.26
C GLU A 166 -16.55 9.84 2.41
N GLU A 167 -16.43 9.12 3.53
CA GLU A 167 -15.62 9.53 4.66
C GLU A 167 -14.13 9.49 4.31
N ALA A 168 -13.66 8.47 3.59
CA ALA A 168 -12.28 8.36 3.13
C ALA A 168 -11.88 9.53 2.21
N ILE A 169 -12.77 9.99 1.34
CA ILE A 169 -12.54 11.20 0.52
C ILE A 169 -12.43 12.45 1.40
N LYS A 170 -13.34 12.63 2.37
CA LYS A 170 -13.32 13.78 3.29
C LYS A 170 -12.08 13.82 4.18
N LEU A 171 -11.48 12.67 4.45
CA LEU A 171 -10.27 12.52 5.25
C LEU A 171 -8.99 12.57 4.43
N GLY A 172 -9.07 12.78 3.11
CA GLY A 172 -7.91 12.78 2.22
C GLY A 172 -7.22 11.43 2.05
N ILE A 173 -7.83 10.34 2.55
CA ILE A 173 -7.35 8.96 2.38
C ILE A 173 -7.45 8.58 0.90
N VAL A 174 -8.59 8.86 0.29
CA VAL A 174 -8.81 8.82 -1.17
C VAL A 174 -8.58 10.24 -1.69
N ASN A 175 -7.56 10.43 -2.51
CA ASN A 175 -7.18 11.74 -3.03
C ASN A 175 -7.55 11.95 -4.52
N ASN A 176 -8.00 10.89 -5.20
CA ASN A 176 -8.55 10.97 -6.54
C ASN A 176 -9.95 10.32 -6.56
N THR A 177 -10.96 11.08 -6.99
CA THR A 177 -12.37 10.66 -6.98
C THR A 177 -12.84 10.00 -8.26
N SER A 178 -11.96 9.85 -9.27
CA SER A 178 -12.23 9.13 -10.51
C SER A 178 -12.65 7.70 -10.23
N HIS A 179 -13.38 7.11 -11.17
CA HIS A 179 -13.71 5.69 -11.06
C HIS A 179 -12.45 4.84 -11.30
N PRO A 180 -12.21 3.75 -10.53
CA PRO A 180 -11.02 2.92 -10.70
C PRO A 180 -10.77 2.38 -12.12
N SER A 181 -11.82 2.26 -12.96
CA SER A 181 -11.69 1.85 -14.36
C SER A 181 -11.10 2.94 -15.26
N GLU A 182 -11.28 4.21 -14.94
CA GLU A 182 -10.72 5.33 -15.73
C GLU A 182 -9.21 5.32 -15.65
N MET A 183 -8.67 5.03 -14.46
CA MET A 183 -7.23 4.88 -14.23
C MET A 183 -6.59 3.73 -15.03
N LEU A 184 -7.36 2.66 -15.32
CA LEU A 184 -6.91 1.56 -16.17
C LEU A 184 -6.84 1.94 -17.64
N LEU A 185 -7.82 2.73 -18.11
CA LEU A 185 -7.88 3.12 -19.50
C LEU A 185 -6.67 3.97 -19.88
N ASP A 186 -6.32 4.94 -19.04
CA ASP A 186 -5.13 5.76 -19.23
C ASP A 186 -3.85 4.89 -19.24
N PHE A 187 -3.79 3.90 -18.36
CA PHE A 187 -2.68 2.95 -18.28
C PHE A 187 -2.53 2.08 -19.54
N TYR A 188 -3.64 1.54 -20.07
CA TYR A 188 -3.62 0.73 -21.29
C TYR A 188 -3.33 1.57 -22.55
N LEU A 189 -3.86 2.78 -22.64
CA LEU A 189 -3.62 3.67 -23.79
C LEU A 189 -2.13 4.08 -23.88
N MET A 190 -1.48 4.30 -22.74
CA MET A 190 -0.04 4.60 -22.69
C MET A 190 0.81 3.42 -23.22
N THR A 191 0.42 2.17 -22.93
CA THR A 191 1.14 0.97 -23.38
C THR A 191 0.86 0.61 -24.84
N GLU A 192 -0.27 1.02 -25.45
CA GLU A 192 -0.58 0.79 -26.85
C GLU A 192 0.16 1.77 -27.79
N GLU A 193 0.34 3.03 -27.38
CA GLU A 193 1.07 4.03 -28.19
C GLU A 193 2.54 3.69 -28.42
N GLU A 194 3.18 2.94 -27.51
CA GLU A 194 4.57 2.48 -27.70
C GLU A 194 4.69 1.32 -28.66
N ASN A 195 3.74 0.39 -28.66
CA ASN A 195 3.75 -0.76 -29.59
C ASN A 195 3.49 -0.38 -31.06
N GLU A 196 2.94 0.82 -31.31
CA GLU A 196 2.74 1.32 -32.69
C GLU A 196 3.95 2.12 -33.21
N ASN A 197 4.92 2.45 -32.36
CA ASN A 197 6.12 3.23 -32.73
C ASN A 197 7.41 2.37 -32.86
N GLU A 198 7.34 1.06 -32.66
CA GLU A 198 8.41 0.10 -32.97
C GLU A 198 8.17 -0.58 -34.36
#